data_8fb0125d7796037f535da76b9aee16a8
#
_entry.id   8fb0125d7796037f535da76b9aee16a8
#
_cell.length_a   1.000
_cell.length_b   1.000
_cell.length_c   1.000
_cell.angle_alpha   90.00
_cell.angle_beta   90.00
_cell.angle_gamma   90.00
#
_symmetry.space_group_name_H-M   'P 1'
#
loop_
_entity.id
_entity.type
_entity.pdbx_description
1 polymer ?
#
loop_
_entity_poly.entity_id
_entity_poly.type
_entity_poly.pdbx_seq_one_letter_code
_entity_poly.pdbx_strand_id
1 'polypeptide(L)'
;MRQGRARFITGFLFAPVLLYVVYVLVPYGQAFYFSLTDTTGFSPEHNFVGFTNYLELFSDEVYLRAIGHNVVILTLFPIFTILIALFFAFMLNIGGRGDKAGIRGVRGSSVYKFVFFFPQVLSIAIVAVIWRRVYQGNEGGMLNAILIELGLVDREKPLAFLGETDSVIGKLTFGEFLLDAPVALICLIIVAIWGSVGFYLVLFSAAMQSIPKDIFEAATLDGANRVQTFFRVTLPLLREHVSIAWVYLGIAALDFYALVVGLTPGVGGPNHATEVMSSWMLTNSFRPDRFDAFAYACAMGVSIAIITLLLAAVQLRITRSREKLEF
;
A
#
# COMPACT_ATOMS: atom_id res chain seq x y z
N MET A 1 -7.36 -11.18 -45.24
CA MET A 1 -6.77 -11.47 -43.92
C MET A 1 -7.15 -10.49 -42.77
N ARG A 2 -7.33 -9.16 -43.00
CA ARG A 2 -7.70 -8.21 -41.94
C ARG A 2 -9.09 -8.42 -41.31
N GLN A 3 -10.13 -8.80 -42.08
CA GLN A 3 -11.49 -9.00 -41.58
C GLN A 3 -11.65 -10.21 -40.66
N GLY A 4 -10.95 -11.33 -40.92
CA GLY A 4 -10.96 -12.51 -40.04
C GLY A 4 -10.31 -12.24 -38.70
N ARG A 5 -9.21 -11.45 -38.69
CA ARG A 5 -8.52 -11.04 -37.47
C ARG A 5 -9.39 -10.11 -36.58
N ALA A 6 -10.11 -9.18 -37.17
CA ALA A 6 -11.00 -8.30 -36.42
C ALA A 6 -12.16 -9.09 -35.77
N ARG A 7 -12.81 -9.99 -36.52
CA ARG A 7 -13.89 -10.86 -35.98
C ARG A 7 -13.39 -11.76 -34.84
N PHE A 8 -12.21 -12.33 -34.97
CA PHE A 8 -11.60 -13.13 -33.92
C PHE A 8 -11.30 -12.31 -32.66
N ILE A 9 -10.67 -11.13 -32.81
CA ILE A 9 -10.36 -10.23 -31.70
C ILE A 9 -11.65 -9.80 -30.99
N THR A 10 -12.67 -9.36 -31.76
CA THR A 10 -13.96 -8.92 -31.18
C THR A 10 -14.64 -10.09 -30.47
N GLY A 11 -14.71 -11.28 -31.05
CA GLY A 11 -15.35 -12.44 -30.40
C GLY A 11 -14.61 -12.92 -29.15
N PHE A 12 -13.27 -12.88 -29.17
CA PHE A 12 -12.45 -13.27 -28.00
C PHE A 12 -12.53 -12.25 -26.84
N LEU A 13 -12.54 -10.94 -27.15
CA LEU A 13 -12.58 -9.88 -26.15
C LEU A 13 -13.99 -9.56 -25.69
N PHE A 14 -15.04 -9.95 -26.44
CA PHE A 14 -16.41 -9.58 -26.11
C PHE A 14 -16.84 -10.04 -24.71
N ALA A 15 -16.63 -11.32 -24.39
CA ALA A 15 -17.04 -11.87 -23.11
C ALA A 15 -16.29 -11.26 -21.91
N PRO A 16 -14.94 -11.15 -21.88
CA PRO A 16 -14.23 -10.46 -20.81
C PRO A 16 -14.63 -8.99 -20.66
N VAL A 17 -14.79 -8.26 -21.78
CA VAL A 17 -15.18 -6.84 -21.75
C VAL A 17 -16.62 -6.68 -21.24
N LEU A 18 -17.54 -7.53 -21.69
CA LEU A 18 -18.92 -7.53 -21.19
C LEU A 18 -18.98 -7.77 -19.68
N LEU A 19 -18.25 -8.79 -19.19
CA LEU A 19 -18.17 -9.07 -17.74
C LEU A 19 -17.58 -7.87 -16.98
N TYR A 20 -16.53 -7.26 -17.50
CA TYR A 20 -15.92 -6.07 -16.88
C TYR A 20 -16.90 -4.88 -16.85
N VAL A 21 -17.63 -4.63 -17.93
CA VAL A 21 -18.64 -3.57 -17.98
C VAL A 21 -19.74 -3.84 -16.96
N VAL A 22 -20.32 -5.05 -16.96
CA VAL A 22 -21.47 -5.39 -16.11
C VAL A 22 -21.11 -5.45 -14.62
N TYR A 23 -19.96 -6.05 -14.26
CA TYR A 23 -19.61 -6.27 -12.86
C TYR A 23 -18.67 -5.23 -12.26
N VAL A 24 -18.07 -4.37 -13.09
CA VAL A 24 -17.18 -3.31 -12.61
C VAL A 24 -17.74 -1.94 -12.95
N LEU A 25 -17.88 -1.61 -14.24
CA LEU A 25 -18.25 -0.25 -14.64
C LEU A 25 -19.68 0.12 -14.25
N VAL A 26 -20.66 -0.80 -14.36
CA VAL A 26 -22.03 -0.53 -13.95
C VAL A 26 -22.15 -0.25 -12.46
N PRO A 27 -21.61 -1.06 -11.53
CA PRO A 27 -21.60 -0.72 -10.10
C PRO A 27 -20.89 0.59 -9.75
N TYR A 28 -19.78 0.93 -10.42
CA TYR A 28 -19.16 2.25 -10.25
C TYR A 28 -20.07 3.39 -10.70
N GLY A 29 -20.74 3.22 -11.84
CA GLY A 29 -21.74 4.20 -12.32
C GLY A 29 -22.92 4.35 -11.36
N GLN A 30 -23.41 3.25 -10.79
CA GLN A 30 -24.45 3.27 -9.76
C GLN A 30 -23.96 3.95 -8.47
N ALA A 31 -22.76 3.65 -7.99
CA ALA A 31 -22.19 4.31 -6.82
C ALA A 31 -22.06 5.82 -7.03
N PHE A 32 -21.63 6.25 -8.23
CA PHE A 32 -21.61 7.67 -8.59
C PHE A 32 -23.00 8.30 -8.60
N TYR A 33 -24.01 7.62 -9.15
CA TYR A 33 -25.38 8.12 -9.13
C TYR A 33 -25.92 8.22 -7.70
N PHE A 34 -25.76 7.16 -6.89
CA PHE A 34 -26.21 7.15 -5.50
C PHE A 34 -25.51 8.19 -4.63
N SER A 35 -24.26 8.51 -4.91
CA SER A 35 -23.53 9.57 -4.19
C SER A 35 -24.16 10.96 -4.32
N LEU A 36 -25.02 11.17 -5.32
CA LEU A 36 -25.75 12.41 -5.56
C LEU A 36 -27.19 12.38 -5.03
N THR A 37 -27.55 11.35 -4.29
CA THR A 37 -28.91 11.13 -3.75
C THR A 37 -28.88 11.03 -2.22
N ASP A 38 -30.06 10.92 -1.60
CA ASP A 38 -30.25 10.66 -0.16
C ASP A 38 -30.63 9.19 0.12
N THR A 39 -30.26 8.26 -0.76
CA THR A 39 -30.70 6.87 -0.65
C THR A 39 -30.14 6.16 0.60
N THR A 40 -31.00 5.35 1.22
CA THR A 40 -30.60 4.42 2.30
C THR A 40 -29.92 3.15 1.76
N GLY A 41 -30.00 2.91 0.44
CA GLY A 41 -29.59 1.64 -0.19
C GLY A 41 -30.63 0.52 -0.09
N PHE A 42 -31.67 0.66 0.73
CA PHE A 42 -32.72 -0.34 0.95
C PHE A 42 -34.08 0.10 0.40
N SER A 43 -34.30 1.41 0.22
CA SER A 43 -35.52 1.95 -0.34
C SER A 43 -35.35 2.31 -1.82
N PRO A 44 -36.34 2.01 -2.69
CA PRO A 44 -36.33 2.48 -4.07
C PRO A 44 -36.60 4.00 -4.16
N GLU A 45 -37.19 4.60 -3.15
CA GLU A 45 -37.46 6.04 -3.09
C GLU A 45 -36.23 6.78 -2.59
N HIS A 46 -35.75 7.71 -3.39
CA HIS A 46 -34.63 8.59 -3.06
C HIS A 46 -34.75 9.90 -3.84
N ASN A 47 -34.29 10.98 -3.23
CA ASN A 47 -34.25 12.29 -3.87
C ASN A 47 -32.85 12.60 -4.38
N PHE A 48 -32.78 13.39 -5.41
CA PHE A 48 -31.50 13.91 -5.89
C PHE A 48 -31.11 15.13 -5.05
N VAL A 49 -29.98 15.02 -4.33
CA VAL A 49 -29.45 16.07 -3.44
C VAL A 49 -28.19 16.75 -3.99
N GLY A 50 -27.76 16.37 -5.19
CA GLY A 50 -26.58 16.93 -5.83
C GLY A 50 -25.30 16.65 -5.03
N PHE A 51 -24.47 17.66 -4.81
CA PHE A 51 -23.17 17.53 -4.14
C PHE A 51 -23.23 17.65 -2.60
N THR A 52 -24.38 17.58 -1.99
CA THR A 52 -24.54 17.74 -0.53
C THR A 52 -23.66 16.74 0.24
N ASN A 53 -23.68 15.46 -0.14
CA ASN A 53 -22.85 14.43 0.49
C ASN A 53 -21.34 14.76 0.41
N TYR A 54 -20.89 15.35 -0.70
CA TYR A 54 -19.48 15.73 -0.86
C TYR A 54 -19.12 16.95 -0.02
N LEU A 55 -20.02 17.92 0.13
CA LEU A 55 -19.80 19.08 1.01
C LEU A 55 -19.69 18.65 2.47
N GLU A 56 -20.50 17.68 2.87
CA GLU A 56 -20.43 17.12 4.21
C GLU A 56 -19.12 16.37 4.50
N LEU A 57 -18.53 15.69 3.49
CA LEU A 57 -17.22 15.04 3.64
C LEU A 57 -16.11 16.03 4.05
N PHE A 58 -16.18 17.29 3.62
CA PHE A 58 -15.19 18.31 3.98
C PHE A 58 -15.36 18.82 5.41
N SER A 59 -16.47 18.53 6.07
CA SER A 59 -16.73 18.85 7.48
C SER A 59 -16.70 17.63 8.42
N ASP A 60 -16.49 16.42 7.87
CA ASP A 60 -16.31 15.19 8.64
C ASP A 60 -14.87 15.09 9.14
N GLU A 61 -14.65 15.42 10.42
CA GLU A 61 -13.33 15.40 11.05
C GLU A 61 -12.66 14.02 10.98
N VAL A 62 -13.45 12.93 11.08
CA VAL A 62 -12.91 11.56 11.02
C VAL A 62 -12.48 11.23 9.60
N TYR A 63 -13.27 11.64 8.60
CA TYR A 63 -12.89 11.44 7.20
C TYR A 63 -11.64 12.24 6.81
N LEU A 64 -11.55 13.50 7.24
CA LEU A 64 -10.37 14.33 6.99
C LEU A 64 -9.12 13.75 7.66
N ARG A 65 -9.26 13.24 8.89
CA ARG A 65 -8.19 12.52 9.57
C ARG A 65 -7.79 11.24 8.84
N ALA A 66 -8.77 10.47 8.36
CA ALA A 66 -8.52 9.27 7.55
C ALA A 66 -7.75 9.58 6.26
N ILE A 67 -8.03 10.71 5.59
CA ILE A 67 -7.21 11.21 4.47
C ILE A 67 -5.77 11.44 4.93
N GLY A 68 -5.57 12.09 6.09
CA GLY A 68 -4.25 12.31 6.67
C GLY A 68 -3.48 11.01 6.88
N HIS A 69 -4.13 10.00 7.48
CA HIS A 69 -3.53 8.67 7.66
C HIS A 69 -3.18 8.00 6.32
N ASN A 70 -4.06 8.09 5.32
CA ASN A 70 -3.75 7.57 3.98
C ASN A 70 -2.55 8.28 3.34
N VAL A 71 -2.35 9.60 3.56
CA VAL A 71 -1.15 10.32 3.10
C VAL A 71 0.11 9.80 3.79
N VAL A 72 0.06 9.55 5.10
CA VAL A 72 1.17 8.94 5.85
C VAL A 72 1.49 7.55 5.32
N ILE A 73 0.47 6.69 5.13
CA ILE A 73 0.64 5.34 4.58
C ILE A 73 1.22 5.42 3.16
N LEU A 74 0.67 6.28 2.29
CA LEU A 74 1.10 6.48 0.91
C LEU A 74 2.56 6.93 0.82
N THR A 75 3.05 7.61 1.83
CA THR A 75 4.44 8.07 1.90
C THR A 75 5.36 6.99 2.47
N LEU A 76 5.06 6.49 3.67
CA LEU A 76 5.97 5.60 4.40
C LEU A 76 5.98 4.18 3.82
N PHE A 77 4.82 3.62 3.50
CA PHE A 77 4.70 2.23 3.04
C PHE A 77 5.48 1.97 1.74
N PRO A 78 5.30 2.74 0.64
CA PRO A 78 6.09 2.53 -0.57
C PRO A 78 7.58 2.80 -0.38
N ILE A 79 7.95 3.89 0.29
CA ILE A 79 9.36 4.26 0.51
C ILE A 79 10.10 3.11 1.20
N PHE A 80 9.63 2.68 2.37
CA PHE A 80 10.33 1.67 3.16
C PHE A 80 10.28 0.30 2.50
N THR A 81 9.15 -0.09 1.87
CA THR A 81 9.06 -1.35 1.13
C THR A 81 10.07 -1.41 0.00
N ILE A 82 10.16 -0.35 -0.83
CA ILE A 82 11.08 -0.30 -1.96
C ILE A 82 12.53 -0.28 -1.48
N LEU A 83 12.86 0.55 -0.47
CA LEU A 83 14.22 0.63 0.06
C LEU A 83 14.71 -0.71 0.61
N ILE A 84 13.89 -1.37 1.44
CA ILE A 84 14.24 -2.66 2.04
C ILE A 84 14.32 -3.75 0.96
N ALA A 85 13.37 -3.79 0.02
CA ALA A 85 13.37 -4.75 -1.07
C ALA A 85 14.57 -4.59 -2.01
N LEU A 86 14.92 -3.36 -2.40
CA LEU A 86 16.11 -3.05 -3.21
C LEU A 86 17.40 -3.44 -2.47
N PHE A 87 17.49 -3.11 -1.18
CA PHE A 87 18.64 -3.45 -0.36
C PHE A 87 18.88 -4.96 -0.35
N PHE A 88 17.86 -5.76 -0.02
CA PHE A 88 18.00 -7.20 0.01
C PHE A 88 18.17 -7.80 -1.39
N ALA A 89 17.48 -7.29 -2.41
CA ALA A 89 17.67 -7.73 -3.78
C ALA A 89 19.11 -7.51 -4.26
N PHE A 90 19.69 -6.34 -3.95
CA PHE A 90 21.08 -6.04 -4.29
C PHE A 90 22.05 -6.95 -3.51
N MET A 91 21.86 -7.12 -2.20
CA MET A 91 22.71 -8.01 -1.39
C MET A 91 22.67 -9.45 -1.89
N LEU A 92 21.50 -9.97 -2.22
CA LEU A 92 21.33 -11.36 -2.66
C LEU A 92 21.84 -11.62 -4.08
N ASN A 93 21.84 -10.64 -4.97
CA ASN A 93 22.26 -10.83 -6.37
C ASN A 93 23.70 -10.37 -6.65
N ILE A 94 24.23 -9.41 -5.87
CA ILE A 94 25.53 -8.77 -6.15
C ILE A 94 26.49 -8.90 -4.96
N GLY A 95 26.01 -9.42 -3.80
CA GLY A 95 26.71 -9.43 -2.55
C GLY A 95 27.71 -10.59 -2.32
N GLY A 96 27.84 -11.56 -3.23
CA GLY A 96 28.69 -12.75 -3.03
C GLY A 96 30.17 -12.41 -2.95
N ARG A 97 30.91 -13.04 -2.01
CA ARG A 97 32.38 -13.02 -1.97
C ARG A 97 32.91 -13.93 -3.07
N GLY A 98 33.64 -13.38 -4.04
CA GLY A 98 34.37 -14.14 -5.06
C GLY A 98 35.51 -13.30 -5.60
N ASP A 99 36.74 -13.90 -5.67
CA ASP A 99 37.99 -13.29 -6.17
C ASP A 99 38.00 -13.02 -7.67
N LYS A 100 36.91 -13.30 -8.38
CA LYS A 100 36.79 -12.99 -9.81
C LYS A 100 35.77 -11.89 -10.00
N ALA A 101 36.20 -10.83 -10.67
CA ALA A 101 35.34 -9.77 -11.18
C ALA A 101 34.13 -10.41 -11.88
N GLY A 102 32.99 -10.39 -11.25
CA GLY A 102 31.79 -11.03 -11.76
C GLY A 102 30.79 -11.17 -10.64
N ILE A 103 29.59 -10.66 -10.90
CA ILE A 103 28.50 -10.64 -9.95
C ILE A 103 28.06 -12.06 -9.68
N ARG A 104 28.46 -12.58 -8.54
CA ARG A 104 27.88 -13.79 -7.95
C ARG A 104 26.95 -13.39 -6.84
N GLY A 105 25.69 -13.78 -6.96
CA GLY A 105 24.74 -13.74 -5.84
C GLY A 105 25.25 -14.56 -4.65
N VAL A 106 24.69 -14.28 -3.49
CA VAL A 106 24.98 -15.05 -2.28
C VAL A 106 24.57 -16.51 -2.51
N ARG A 107 25.43 -17.45 -2.09
CA ARG A 107 25.12 -18.89 -2.16
C ARG A 107 23.87 -19.18 -1.33
N GLY A 108 22.86 -19.85 -1.93
CA GLY A 108 21.57 -20.07 -1.29
C GLY A 108 20.58 -18.90 -1.39
N SER A 109 20.82 -17.90 -2.27
CA SER A 109 19.94 -16.75 -2.45
C SER A 109 18.46 -17.12 -2.68
N SER A 110 18.19 -18.28 -3.31
CA SER A 110 16.83 -18.78 -3.52
C SER A 110 16.09 -19.07 -2.21
N VAL A 111 16.79 -19.61 -1.19
CA VAL A 111 16.20 -19.88 0.13
C VAL A 111 15.81 -18.57 0.81
N TYR A 112 16.70 -17.57 0.78
CA TYR A 112 16.36 -16.25 1.35
C TYR A 112 15.18 -15.59 0.62
N LYS A 113 15.15 -15.65 -0.71
CA LYS A 113 14.01 -15.14 -1.50
C LYS A 113 12.71 -15.85 -1.12
N PHE A 114 12.73 -17.16 -0.92
CA PHE A 114 11.56 -17.92 -0.48
C PHE A 114 11.10 -17.49 0.92
N VAL A 115 12.01 -17.37 1.89
CA VAL A 115 11.70 -16.96 3.27
C VAL A 115 11.10 -15.54 3.31
N PHE A 116 11.68 -14.60 2.57
CA PHE A 116 11.14 -13.23 2.48
C PHE A 116 9.80 -13.16 1.73
N PHE A 117 9.57 -14.05 0.77
CA PHE A 117 8.32 -14.10 0.00
C PHE A 117 7.18 -14.77 0.78
N PHE A 118 7.49 -15.62 1.76
CA PHE A 118 6.50 -16.38 2.50
C PHE A 118 5.38 -15.53 3.14
N PRO A 119 5.65 -14.36 3.76
CA PRO A 119 4.60 -13.51 4.32
C PRO A 119 3.53 -13.10 3.31
N GLN A 120 3.89 -12.87 2.06
CA GLN A 120 2.97 -12.47 0.98
C GLN A 120 1.93 -13.54 0.64
N VAL A 121 2.22 -14.81 0.92
CA VAL A 121 1.32 -15.94 0.63
C VAL A 121 0.27 -16.12 1.73
N LEU A 122 0.51 -15.56 2.92
CA LEU A 122 -0.42 -15.66 4.03
C LEU A 122 -1.66 -14.80 3.78
N SER A 123 -2.84 -15.33 4.13
CA SER A 123 -4.04 -14.49 4.11
C SER A 123 -3.92 -13.37 5.14
N ILE A 124 -4.51 -12.21 4.83
CA ILE A 124 -4.45 -11.04 5.72
C ILE A 124 -5.04 -11.33 7.11
N ALA A 125 -6.02 -12.25 7.20
CA ALA A 125 -6.59 -12.68 8.47
C ALA A 125 -5.56 -13.42 9.34
N ILE A 126 -4.75 -14.30 8.76
CA ILE A 126 -3.66 -15.00 9.47
C ILE A 126 -2.60 -14.00 9.92
N VAL A 127 -2.19 -13.09 9.03
CA VAL A 127 -1.24 -12.02 9.33
C VAL A 127 -1.73 -11.19 10.53
N ALA A 128 -3.00 -10.78 10.50
CA ALA A 128 -3.59 -10.01 11.58
C ALA A 128 -3.58 -10.74 12.93
N VAL A 129 -3.92 -12.03 12.97
CA VAL A 129 -3.90 -12.82 14.20
C VAL A 129 -2.48 -12.94 14.76
N ILE A 130 -1.49 -13.24 13.90
CA ILE A 130 -0.08 -13.33 14.31
C ILE A 130 0.40 -12.00 14.91
N TRP A 131 0.18 -10.88 14.20
CA TRP A 131 0.67 -9.58 14.62
C TRP A 131 -0.10 -8.99 15.82
N ARG A 132 -1.39 -9.34 15.99
CA ARG A 132 -2.09 -9.04 17.26
C ARG A 132 -1.39 -9.66 18.47
N ARG A 133 -0.84 -10.87 18.33
CA ARG A 133 -0.05 -11.51 19.38
C ARG A 133 1.30 -10.84 19.60
N VAL A 134 1.95 -10.40 18.51
CA VAL A 134 3.21 -9.65 18.58
C VAL A 134 3.02 -8.33 19.32
N TYR A 135 1.95 -7.58 18.99
CA TYR A 135 1.66 -6.26 19.53
C TYR A 135 0.73 -6.26 20.76
N GLN A 136 0.48 -7.41 21.37
CA GLN A 136 -0.40 -7.49 22.52
C GLN A 136 0.13 -6.59 23.67
N GLY A 137 -0.76 -5.70 24.21
CA GLY A 137 -0.41 -4.67 25.18
C GLY A 137 -0.33 -5.16 26.63
N ASN A 138 0.22 -6.37 26.85
CA ASN A 138 0.49 -6.94 28.18
C ASN A 138 1.82 -7.68 28.18
N GLU A 139 2.23 -8.22 29.33
CA GLU A 139 3.48 -8.99 29.47
C GLU A 139 3.58 -10.22 28.56
N GLY A 140 2.43 -10.81 28.17
CA GLY A 140 2.35 -11.94 27.24
C GLY A 140 2.49 -11.57 25.78
N GLY A 141 2.53 -10.28 25.43
CA GLY A 141 2.82 -9.78 24.10
C GLY A 141 4.27 -10.05 23.73
N MET A 142 4.50 -10.65 22.56
CA MET A 142 5.86 -11.08 22.16
C MET A 142 6.86 -9.92 22.17
N LEU A 143 6.45 -8.74 21.64
CA LEU A 143 7.32 -7.56 21.59
C LEU A 143 7.55 -6.98 23.01
N ASN A 144 6.50 -6.89 23.84
CA ASN A 144 6.64 -6.46 25.22
C ASN A 144 7.53 -7.41 26.03
N ALA A 145 7.36 -8.72 25.87
CA ALA A 145 8.23 -9.69 26.57
C ALA A 145 9.71 -9.47 26.23
N ILE A 146 10.04 -9.26 24.95
CA ILE A 146 11.42 -8.96 24.53
C ILE A 146 11.91 -7.64 25.13
N LEU A 147 11.10 -6.58 25.09
CA LEU A 147 11.48 -5.26 25.60
C LEU A 147 11.66 -5.25 27.12
N ILE A 148 10.84 -6.01 27.84
CA ILE A 148 10.94 -6.20 29.30
C ILE A 148 12.24 -6.95 29.66
N GLU A 149 12.55 -8.06 28.97
CA GLU A 149 13.78 -8.82 29.20
C GLU A 149 15.04 -8.01 28.87
N LEU A 150 14.97 -7.08 27.91
CA LEU A 150 16.06 -6.15 27.61
C LEU A 150 16.13 -4.96 28.59
N GLY A 151 15.20 -4.84 29.55
CA GLY A 151 15.14 -3.74 30.51
C GLY A 151 14.75 -2.40 29.91
N LEU A 152 14.13 -2.39 28.70
CA LEU A 152 13.71 -1.20 27.99
C LEU A 152 12.28 -0.75 28.36
N VAL A 153 11.48 -1.65 28.90
CA VAL A 153 10.09 -1.41 29.32
C VAL A 153 9.88 -2.04 30.70
N ASP A 154 9.15 -1.33 31.55
CA ASP A 154 8.78 -1.83 32.87
C ASP A 154 7.69 -2.92 32.73
N ARG A 155 7.83 -4.00 33.48
CA ARG A 155 6.88 -5.10 33.51
C ARG A 155 5.49 -4.66 33.97
N GLU A 156 5.43 -3.68 34.88
CA GLU A 156 4.16 -3.14 35.37
C GLU A 156 3.46 -2.20 34.36
N LYS A 157 4.20 -1.72 33.35
CA LYS A 157 3.70 -0.77 32.35
C LYS A 157 4.06 -1.19 30.92
N PRO A 158 3.51 -2.33 30.44
CA PRO A 158 3.74 -2.77 29.08
C PRO A 158 3.16 -1.77 28.06
N LEU A 159 3.79 -1.66 26.90
CA LEU A 159 3.36 -0.75 25.85
C LEU A 159 2.10 -1.24 25.14
N ALA A 160 1.12 -0.37 24.98
CA ALA A 160 -0.14 -0.65 24.28
C ALA A 160 -0.05 -0.30 22.80
N PHE A 161 0.85 -0.93 22.04
CA PHE A 161 1.18 -0.61 20.64
C PHE A 161 -0.02 -0.30 19.75
N LEU A 162 -1.08 -1.12 19.78
CA LEU A 162 -2.30 -0.91 18.99
C LEU A 162 -3.34 -0.05 19.71
N GLY A 163 -3.13 0.23 20.98
CA GLY A 163 -3.98 1.09 21.81
C GLY A 163 -3.44 2.51 21.92
N GLU A 164 -2.21 2.75 21.47
CA GLU A 164 -1.56 4.05 21.59
C GLU A 164 -2.02 5.00 20.49
N THR A 165 -2.54 6.13 20.91
CA THR A 165 -3.10 7.18 20.02
C THR A 165 -2.18 8.38 19.86
N ASP A 166 -1.06 8.43 20.58
CA ASP A 166 -0.10 9.51 20.47
C ASP A 166 0.64 9.45 19.14
N SER A 167 0.82 10.62 18.54
CA SER A 167 1.47 10.74 17.24
C SER A 167 2.99 10.74 17.37
N VAL A 168 3.65 9.90 16.57
CA VAL A 168 5.13 9.80 16.52
C VAL A 168 5.75 11.06 15.89
N ILE A 169 5.10 11.66 14.89
CA ILE A 169 5.59 12.83 14.17
C ILE A 169 5.03 14.16 14.71
N GLY A 170 4.25 14.10 15.81
CA GLY A 170 3.46 15.23 16.25
C GLY A 170 2.19 15.42 15.40
N LYS A 171 1.39 16.42 15.75
CA LYS A 171 0.16 16.74 15.03
C LYS A 171 0.38 18.00 14.21
N LEU A 172 0.34 17.87 12.88
CA LEU A 172 0.44 19.00 11.96
C LEU A 172 -0.97 19.32 11.45
N THR A 173 -1.46 20.50 11.78
CA THR A 173 -2.80 20.96 11.38
C THR A 173 -2.71 21.98 10.25
N PHE A 174 -3.50 21.75 9.19
CA PHE A 174 -3.66 22.68 8.06
C PHE A 174 -5.14 23.02 7.94
N GLY A 175 -5.62 23.98 8.72
CA GLY A 175 -7.06 24.23 8.89
C GLY A 175 -7.73 23.07 9.62
N GLU A 176 -8.74 22.46 8.99
CA GLU A 176 -9.44 21.27 9.52
C GLU A 176 -8.70 19.93 9.19
N PHE A 177 -7.71 19.99 8.31
CA PHE A 177 -6.92 18.81 7.94
C PHE A 177 -5.86 18.51 8.98
N LEU A 178 -5.89 17.30 9.55
CA LEU A 178 -4.94 16.80 10.53
C LEU A 178 -4.02 15.74 9.91
N LEU A 179 -2.72 16.03 9.86
CA LEU A 179 -1.70 15.05 9.53
C LEU A 179 -1.05 14.58 10.83
N ASP A 180 -1.37 13.38 11.24
CA ASP A 180 -0.75 12.71 12.38
C ASP A 180 -0.35 11.27 12.03
N ALA A 181 0.53 10.70 12.83
CA ALA A 181 0.98 9.32 12.67
C ALA A 181 0.97 8.63 14.05
N PRO A 182 -0.19 8.19 14.55
CA PRO A 182 -0.29 7.43 15.79
C PRO A 182 0.61 6.20 15.78
N VAL A 183 1.12 5.81 16.95
CA VAL A 183 1.96 4.60 17.08
C VAL A 183 1.24 3.37 16.50
N ALA A 184 -0.07 3.24 16.73
CA ALA A 184 -0.89 2.17 16.18
C ALA A 184 -0.86 2.15 14.63
N LEU A 185 -0.89 3.32 13.97
CA LEU A 185 -0.81 3.41 12.52
C LEU A 185 0.57 2.99 12.01
N ILE A 186 1.65 3.38 12.71
CA ILE A 186 3.02 2.97 12.35
C ILE A 186 3.18 1.45 12.50
N CYS A 187 2.64 0.85 13.57
CA CYS A 187 2.62 -0.60 13.73
C CYS A 187 1.94 -1.31 12.55
N LEU A 188 0.82 -0.76 12.08
CA LEU A 188 0.09 -1.27 10.91
C LEU A 188 0.93 -1.15 9.62
N ILE A 189 1.60 -0.03 9.41
CA ILE A 189 2.51 0.17 8.26
C ILE A 189 3.66 -0.84 8.30
N ILE A 190 4.26 -1.11 9.47
CA ILE A 190 5.32 -2.11 9.62
C ILE A 190 4.85 -3.50 9.20
N VAL A 191 3.63 -3.90 9.58
CA VAL A 191 3.03 -5.18 9.17
C VAL A 191 2.85 -5.23 7.66
N ALA A 192 2.36 -4.16 7.05
CA ALA A 192 2.19 -4.07 5.61
C ALA A 192 3.52 -4.16 4.85
N ILE A 193 4.57 -3.47 5.32
CA ILE A 193 5.93 -3.54 4.77
C ILE A 193 6.44 -4.98 4.86
N TRP A 194 6.37 -5.61 6.04
CA TRP A 194 6.79 -6.99 6.24
C TRP A 194 6.10 -7.96 5.30
N GLY A 195 4.78 -7.80 5.10
CA GLY A 195 4.00 -8.61 4.17
C GLY A 195 4.41 -8.43 2.71
N SER A 196 4.80 -7.22 2.31
CA SER A 196 4.98 -6.84 0.90
C SER A 196 6.45 -6.92 0.43
N VAL A 197 7.43 -6.71 1.31
CA VAL A 197 8.87 -6.64 0.95
C VAL A 197 9.32 -7.82 0.09
N GLY A 198 8.86 -9.04 0.40
CA GLY A 198 9.29 -10.24 -0.31
C GLY A 198 8.90 -10.27 -1.79
N PHE A 199 7.72 -9.81 -2.13
CA PHE A 199 7.27 -9.69 -3.51
C PHE A 199 8.17 -8.73 -4.31
N TYR A 200 8.41 -7.54 -3.78
CA TYR A 200 9.25 -6.55 -4.45
C TYR A 200 10.74 -6.93 -4.47
N LEU A 201 11.20 -7.68 -3.46
CA LEU A 201 12.53 -8.27 -3.48
C LEU A 201 12.70 -9.23 -4.67
N VAL A 202 11.73 -10.09 -4.93
CA VAL A 202 11.77 -11.01 -6.07
C VAL A 202 11.67 -10.23 -7.39
N LEU A 203 10.77 -9.25 -7.48
CA LEU A 203 10.62 -8.37 -8.63
C LEU A 203 11.95 -7.67 -8.99
N PHE A 204 12.57 -6.99 -8.03
CA PHE A 204 13.84 -6.30 -8.25
C PHE A 204 15.00 -7.27 -8.50
N SER A 205 14.97 -8.46 -7.86
CA SER A 205 15.97 -9.51 -8.18
C SER A 205 15.89 -9.97 -9.62
N ALA A 206 14.68 -10.15 -10.16
CA ALA A 206 14.49 -10.53 -11.57
C ALA A 206 14.98 -9.41 -12.50
N ALA A 207 14.63 -8.17 -12.19
CA ALA A 207 15.07 -7.00 -12.94
C ALA A 207 16.60 -6.80 -12.90
N MET A 208 17.26 -7.06 -11.76
CA MET A 208 18.73 -7.02 -11.67
C MET A 208 19.39 -8.11 -12.52
N GLN A 209 18.76 -9.29 -12.63
CA GLN A 209 19.31 -10.40 -13.43
C GLN A 209 19.20 -10.16 -14.94
N SER A 210 18.34 -9.26 -15.40
CA SER A 210 18.24 -8.88 -16.81
C SER A 210 19.33 -7.90 -17.24
N ILE A 211 20.06 -7.27 -16.31
CA ILE A 211 21.17 -6.37 -16.62
C ILE A 211 22.36 -7.20 -17.10
N PRO A 212 22.94 -6.91 -18.29
CA PRO A 212 24.12 -7.60 -18.78
C PRO A 212 25.29 -7.55 -17.80
N LYS A 213 25.99 -8.67 -17.64
CA LYS A 213 27.12 -8.77 -16.70
C LYS A 213 28.26 -7.82 -17.05
N ASP A 214 28.46 -7.57 -18.34
CA ASP A 214 29.53 -6.71 -18.87
C ASP A 214 29.44 -5.30 -18.28
N ILE A 215 28.24 -4.80 -18.00
CA ILE A 215 28.02 -3.47 -17.36
C ILE A 215 28.64 -3.44 -15.95
N PHE A 216 28.48 -4.50 -15.21
CA PHE A 216 29.03 -4.60 -13.87
C PHE A 216 30.53 -4.87 -13.88
N GLU A 217 31.02 -5.64 -14.85
CA GLU A 217 32.45 -5.89 -15.04
C GLU A 217 33.17 -4.58 -15.42
N ALA A 218 32.60 -3.79 -16.34
CA ALA A 218 33.10 -2.46 -16.67
C ALA A 218 33.15 -1.55 -15.44
N ALA A 219 32.08 -1.48 -14.64
CA ALA A 219 32.07 -0.70 -13.39
C ALA A 219 33.14 -1.14 -12.41
N THR A 220 33.44 -2.43 -12.34
CA THR A 220 34.51 -2.98 -11.50
C THR A 220 35.90 -2.61 -12.01
N LEU A 221 36.11 -2.64 -13.35
CA LEU A 221 37.33 -2.19 -13.97
C LEU A 221 37.61 -0.71 -13.80
N ASP A 222 36.53 0.10 -13.75
CA ASP A 222 36.59 1.55 -13.45
C ASP A 222 36.82 1.82 -11.95
N GLY A 223 36.98 0.78 -11.11
CA GLY A 223 37.25 0.91 -9.68
C GLY A 223 36.02 1.27 -8.84
N ALA A 224 34.80 1.10 -9.35
CA ALA A 224 33.58 1.36 -8.60
C ALA A 224 33.42 0.37 -7.43
N ASN A 225 33.26 0.90 -6.22
CA ASN A 225 32.89 0.06 -5.07
C ASN A 225 31.40 -0.33 -5.14
N ARG A 226 30.96 -1.26 -4.26
CA ARG A 226 29.57 -1.78 -4.25
C ARG A 226 28.51 -0.71 -4.09
N VAL A 227 28.75 0.29 -3.24
CA VAL A 227 27.81 1.40 -3.02
C VAL A 227 27.71 2.26 -4.28
N GLN A 228 28.85 2.56 -4.92
CA GLN A 228 28.89 3.29 -6.20
C GLN A 228 28.20 2.49 -7.30
N THR A 229 28.44 1.19 -7.39
CA THR A 229 27.76 0.31 -8.35
C THR A 229 26.24 0.31 -8.14
N PHE A 230 25.80 0.30 -6.86
CA PHE A 230 24.36 0.36 -6.58
C PHE A 230 23.74 1.68 -7.05
N PHE A 231 24.26 2.82 -6.58
CA PHE A 231 23.64 4.12 -6.83
C PHE A 231 23.87 4.66 -8.23
N ARG A 232 25.03 4.36 -8.88
CA ARG A 232 25.39 4.91 -10.18
C ARG A 232 25.06 3.99 -11.37
N VAL A 233 24.93 2.69 -11.14
CA VAL A 233 24.69 1.71 -12.19
C VAL A 233 23.35 1.00 -11.99
N THR A 234 23.18 0.28 -10.86
CA THR A 234 22.03 -0.60 -10.65
C THR A 234 20.73 0.20 -10.51
N LEU A 235 20.67 1.17 -9.61
CA LEU A 235 19.45 1.93 -9.33
C LEU A 235 18.94 2.73 -10.53
N PRO A 236 19.78 3.41 -11.34
CA PRO A 236 19.33 4.06 -12.57
C PRO A 236 18.72 3.08 -13.59
N LEU A 237 19.31 1.89 -13.76
CA LEU A 237 18.81 0.87 -14.67
C LEU A 237 17.52 0.21 -14.18
N LEU A 238 17.27 0.18 -12.86
CA LEU A 238 16.04 -0.35 -12.27
C LEU A 238 14.92 0.68 -12.15
N ARG A 239 15.12 1.90 -12.61
CA ARG A 239 14.19 3.01 -12.40
C ARG A 239 12.77 2.72 -12.87
N GLU A 240 12.60 2.06 -14.00
CA GLU A 240 11.30 1.67 -14.53
C GLU A 240 10.58 0.71 -13.54
N HIS A 241 11.28 -0.32 -13.08
CA HIS A 241 10.74 -1.28 -12.12
C HIS A 241 10.41 -0.64 -10.76
N VAL A 242 11.23 0.34 -10.32
CA VAL A 242 10.96 1.12 -9.11
C VAL A 242 9.72 1.99 -9.30
N SER A 243 9.55 2.60 -10.47
CA SER A 243 8.36 3.40 -10.78
C SER A 243 7.08 2.55 -10.80
N ILE A 244 7.15 1.35 -11.41
CA ILE A 244 6.04 0.39 -11.40
C ILE A 244 5.70 -0.04 -9.96
N ALA A 245 6.70 -0.40 -9.17
CA ALA A 245 6.52 -0.77 -7.77
C ALA A 245 5.87 0.36 -6.96
N TRP A 246 6.28 1.61 -7.19
CA TRP A 246 5.70 2.78 -6.55
C TRP A 246 4.22 2.96 -6.88
N VAL A 247 3.82 2.78 -8.14
CA VAL A 247 2.42 2.86 -8.56
C VAL A 247 1.58 1.79 -7.85
N TYR A 248 2.01 0.54 -7.87
CA TYR A 248 1.27 -0.56 -7.23
C TYR A 248 1.16 -0.39 -5.71
N LEU A 249 2.25 -0.02 -5.04
CA LEU A 249 2.24 0.25 -3.59
C LEU A 249 1.39 1.48 -3.25
N GLY A 250 1.41 2.51 -4.11
CA GLY A 250 0.58 3.69 -3.94
C GLY A 250 -0.92 3.38 -4.03
N ILE A 251 -1.32 2.54 -4.97
CA ILE A 251 -2.73 2.07 -5.06
C ILE A 251 -3.08 1.23 -3.83
N ALA A 252 -2.21 0.30 -3.43
CA ALA A 252 -2.41 -0.53 -2.25
C ALA A 252 -2.48 0.29 -0.95
N ALA A 253 -1.79 1.42 -0.85
CA ALA A 253 -1.82 2.33 0.29
C ALA A 253 -3.20 2.96 0.55
N LEU A 254 -4.07 3.02 -0.46
CA LEU A 254 -5.43 3.52 -0.34
C LEU A 254 -6.44 2.44 0.08
N ASP A 255 -6.07 1.16 -0.07
CA ASP A 255 -6.89 0.00 0.29
C ASP A 255 -6.31 -0.77 1.49
N PHE A 256 -6.25 -0.11 2.64
CA PHE A 256 -5.76 -0.71 3.90
C PHE A 256 -6.87 -1.28 4.77
N TYR A 257 -8.13 -1.24 4.31
CA TYR A 257 -9.29 -1.67 5.08
C TYR A 257 -9.13 -3.02 5.78
N ALA A 258 -8.77 -4.06 5.03
CA ALA A 258 -8.69 -5.41 5.55
C ALA A 258 -7.62 -5.57 6.65
N LEU A 259 -6.51 -4.83 6.55
CA LEU A 259 -5.45 -4.81 7.54
C LEU A 259 -5.87 -4.02 8.80
N VAL A 260 -6.53 -2.89 8.63
CA VAL A 260 -7.07 -2.08 9.75
C VAL A 260 -8.05 -2.92 10.57
N VAL A 261 -9.08 -3.48 9.94
CA VAL A 261 -10.10 -4.29 10.63
C VAL A 261 -9.49 -5.57 11.23
N GLY A 262 -8.55 -6.18 10.52
CA GLY A 262 -7.88 -7.39 10.99
C GLY A 262 -6.98 -7.16 12.20
N LEU A 263 -6.26 -6.05 12.26
CA LEU A 263 -5.20 -5.83 13.24
C LEU A 263 -5.66 -5.05 14.47
N THR A 264 -6.49 -4.02 14.30
CA THR A 264 -6.87 -3.11 15.37
C THR A 264 -8.20 -3.48 16.05
N PRO A 265 -8.36 -3.19 17.36
CA PRO A 265 -9.62 -3.38 18.06
C PRO A 265 -10.71 -2.45 17.53
N GLY A 266 -11.85 -2.99 17.12
CA GLY A 266 -12.88 -2.23 16.40
C GLY A 266 -12.44 -1.83 15.01
N VAL A 267 -13.26 -1.08 14.28
CA VAL A 267 -12.88 -0.50 13.00
C VAL A 267 -12.17 0.83 13.27
N GLY A 268 -10.96 1.00 12.74
CA GLY A 268 -10.19 2.24 12.91
C GLY A 268 -9.42 2.40 14.24
N GLY A 269 -9.51 1.43 15.17
CA GLY A 269 -8.81 1.46 16.46
C GLY A 269 -9.36 2.50 17.44
N PRO A 270 -8.73 2.64 18.64
CA PRO A 270 -9.17 3.62 19.62
C PRO A 270 -9.01 5.06 19.09
N ASN A 271 -10.04 5.90 19.30
CA ASN A 271 -10.08 7.29 18.85
C ASN A 271 -9.75 7.47 17.35
N HIS A 272 -10.13 6.51 16.50
CA HIS A 272 -9.84 6.52 15.06
C HIS A 272 -8.34 6.61 14.73
N ALA A 273 -7.44 6.10 15.61
CA ALA A 273 -5.99 6.19 15.43
C ALA A 273 -5.44 5.42 14.22
N THR A 274 -6.19 4.48 13.69
CA THR A 274 -5.83 3.72 12.49
C THR A 274 -6.89 3.79 11.39
N GLU A 275 -7.85 4.73 11.54
CA GLU A 275 -8.90 4.92 10.55
C GLU A 275 -8.30 5.32 9.20
N VAL A 276 -8.78 4.71 8.14
CA VAL A 276 -8.44 5.04 6.75
C VAL A 276 -9.73 5.30 5.97
N MET A 277 -9.64 5.97 4.84
CA MET A 277 -10.83 6.31 4.05
C MET A 277 -11.70 5.09 3.74
N SER A 278 -11.09 3.95 3.40
CA SER A 278 -11.82 2.72 3.07
C SER A 278 -12.50 2.08 4.29
N SER A 279 -11.91 2.17 5.48
CA SER A 279 -12.54 1.67 6.71
C SER A 279 -13.70 2.56 7.18
N TRP A 280 -13.54 3.88 7.09
CA TRP A 280 -14.59 4.83 7.43
C TRP A 280 -15.77 4.75 6.47
N MET A 281 -15.50 4.58 5.17
CA MET A 281 -16.54 4.32 4.16
C MET A 281 -17.39 3.11 4.54
N LEU A 282 -16.79 1.98 4.89
CA LEU A 282 -17.55 0.78 5.24
C LEU A 282 -18.32 0.95 6.56
N THR A 283 -17.71 1.57 7.57
CA THR A 283 -18.37 1.86 8.84
C THR A 283 -19.63 2.71 8.63
N ASN A 284 -19.59 3.65 7.70
CA ASN A 284 -20.72 4.52 7.40
C ASN A 284 -21.75 3.90 6.45
N SER A 285 -21.40 2.83 5.69
CA SER A 285 -22.30 2.24 4.68
C SER A 285 -23.62 1.71 5.24
N PHE A 286 -23.62 1.28 6.50
CA PHE A 286 -24.76 0.62 7.14
C PHE A 286 -25.08 1.23 8.51
N ARG A 287 -24.81 2.51 8.71
CA ARG A 287 -25.12 3.19 9.97
C ARG A 287 -26.63 3.33 10.18
N PRO A 288 -27.21 2.75 11.25
CA PRO A 288 -28.65 2.80 11.49
C PRO A 288 -29.15 4.17 11.97
N ASP A 289 -28.25 5.00 12.48
CA ASP A 289 -28.53 6.35 13.01
C ASP A 289 -28.52 7.43 11.92
N ARG A 290 -28.13 7.06 10.68
CA ARG A 290 -28.05 7.98 9.55
C ARG A 290 -28.93 7.50 8.38
N PHE A 291 -29.90 8.32 7.99
CA PHE A 291 -30.86 7.96 6.93
C PHE A 291 -30.18 7.78 5.56
N ASP A 292 -29.25 8.66 5.19
CA ASP A 292 -28.52 8.67 3.92
C ASP A 292 -27.16 7.96 3.98
N ALA A 293 -26.98 7.04 4.95
CA ALA A 293 -25.71 6.36 5.21
C ALA A 293 -25.07 5.73 3.97
N PHE A 294 -25.86 5.05 3.16
CA PHE A 294 -25.39 4.41 1.94
C PHE A 294 -24.94 5.41 0.88
N ALA A 295 -25.73 6.48 0.66
CA ALA A 295 -25.39 7.53 -0.29
C ALA A 295 -24.10 8.26 0.11
N TYR A 296 -23.96 8.56 1.41
CA TYR A 296 -22.77 9.17 1.95
C TYR A 296 -21.53 8.28 1.78
N ALA A 297 -21.65 6.96 2.04
CA ALA A 297 -20.58 6.01 1.78
C ALA A 297 -20.23 5.90 0.29
N CYS A 298 -21.23 6.00 -0.60
CA CYS A 298 -20.98 6.10 -2.04
C CYS A 298 -20.16 7.34 -2.41
N ALA A 299 -20.43 8.49 -1.78
CA ALA A 299 -19.62 9.70 -1.99
C ALA A 299 -18.17 9.53 -1.51
N MET A 300 -17.96 8.85 -0.37
CA MET A 300 -16.60 8.45 0.06
C MET A 300 -15.93 7.55 -0.97
N GLY A 301 -16.61 6.50 -1.45
CA GLY A 301 -16.07 5.56 -2.44
C GLY A 301 -15.68 6.25 -3.76
N VAL A 302 -16.51 7.17 -4.25
CA VAL A 302 -16.21 7.99 -5.44
C VAL A 302 -15.01 8.90 -5.19
N SER A 303 -14.92 9.52 -4.01
CA SER A 303 -13.77 10.38 -3.67
C SER A 303 -12.46 9.59 -3.61
N ILE A 304 -12.46 8.37 -3.04
CA ILE A 304 -11.32 7.45 -3.04
C ILE A 304 -10.92 7.10 -4.48
N ALA A 305 -11.90 6.77 -5.33
CA ALA A 305 -11.64 6.44 -6.73
C ALA A 305 -11.02 7.63 -7.49
N ILE A 306 -11.51 8.85 -7.27
CA ILE A 306 -10.95 10.07 -7.88
C ILE A 306 -9.51 10.30 -7.40
N ILE A 307 -9.24 10.20 -6.11
CA ILE A 307 -7.91 10.34 -5.53
C ILE A 307 -6.96 9.29 -6.13
N THR A 308 -7.39 8.04 -6.21
CA THR A 308 -6.61 6.93 -6.80
C THR A 308 -6.27 7.19 -8.26
N LEU A 309 -7.25 7.64 -9.07
CA LEU A 309 -7.05 7.96 -10.48
C LEU A 309 -6.10 9.14 -10.67
N LEU A 310 -6.24 10.20 -9.88
CA LEU A 310 -5.33 11.35 -9.91
C LEU A 310 -3.91 10.94 -9.56
N LEU A 311 -3.75 10.12 -8.52
CA LEU A 311 -2.46 9.60 -8.09
C LEU A 311 -1.80 8.75 -9.19
N ALA A 312 -2.56 7.82 -9.78
CA ALA A 312 -2.09 7.01 -10.91
C ALA A 312 -1.73 7.88 -12.13
N ALA A 313 -2.53 8.89 -12.45
CA ALA A 313 -2.26 9.81 -13.54
C ALA A 313 -0.98 10.64 -13.33
N VAL A 314 -0.77 11.14 -12.11
CA VAL A 314 0.44 11.88 -11.73
C VAL A 314 1.67 10.97 -11.84
N GLN A 315 1.59 9.75 -11.30
CA GLN A 315 2.68 8.78 -11.36
C GLN A 315 3.03 8.38 -12.79
N LEU A 316 2.02 8.11 -13.62
CA LEU A 316 2.23 7.80 -15.04
C LEU A 316 2.87 8.97 -15.81
N ARG A 317 2.49 10.22 -15.51
CA ARG A 317 3.13 11.39 -16.13
C ARG A 317 4.60 11.52 -15.74
N ILE A 318 4.92 11.32 -14.46
CA ILE A 318 6.30 11.37 -13.96
C ILE A 318 7.15 10.28 -14.62
N THR A 319 6.61 9.10 -14.80
CA THR A 319 7.30 7.96 -15.45
C THR A 319 7.49 8.20 -16.94
N ARG A 320 6.43 8.59 -17.66
CA ARG A 320 6.43 8.78 -19.11
C ARG A 320 7.31 9.95 -19.59
N SER A 321 7.43 11.00 -18.80
CA SER A 321 8.25 12.18 -19.15
C SER A 321 9.75 11.88 -19.31
N ARG A 322 10.20 10.66 -19.02
CA ARG A 322 11.59 10.25 -18.96
C ARG A 322 11.98 9.11 -19.92
N GLU A 323 11.01 8.54 -20.66
CA GLU A 323 11.25 7.50 -21.68
C GLU A 323 11.96 8.00 -22.97
N LYS A 324 12.30 9.27 -23.08
CA LYS A 324 12.97 9.85 -24.26
C LYS A 324 14.50 9.72 -24.26
N LEU A 325 15.05 8.79 -23.53
CA LEU A 325 16.45 8.36 -23.69
C LEU A 325 16.47 6.98 -24.36
N GLU A 326 16.02 6.92 -25.61
CA GLU A 326 16.37 5.82 -26.50
C GLU A 326 17.85 5.97 -26.89
N PHE A 327 18.60 4.88 -26.73
CA PHE A 327 19.94 4.70 -27.25
C PHE A 327 19.89 4.39 -28.75
#